data_61fc9a68de131fb8160485bb8e2212ef
#
_entry.id   61fc9a68de131fb8160485bb8e2212ef
#
_cell.length_a   1.000
_cell.length_b   1.000
_cell.length_c   1.000
_cell.angle_alpha   90.00
_cell.angle_beta   90.00
_cell.angle_gamma   90.00
#
_symmetry.space_group_name_H-M   'P 1'
#
loop_
_entity.id
_entity.type
_entity.pdbx_description
1 polymer ?
#
loop_
_entity_poly.entity_id
_entity_poly.type
_entity_poly.pdbx_seq_one_letter_code
_entity_poly.pdbx_strand_id
1 'polypeptide(L)'
;DLGPKVKEGDRQAPEGFYSVDKTSLNPNSRWHRSFNLGFPNAYDKALGRTGSFLMVHGGCGSVGCYAMTNAVIDEIWAIVTRALDGDQKRFQVQVYPFRMSEENLDPYRGERWAPFWTDLKAGYDLFEKDRLPPSVSVCERRYAFTSGAITRDVTGPVTAQCAAGSNTAAAF
;
A
#
# COMPACT_ATOMS: atom_id res chain seq x y z
N ASP A 1 4.43 -18.23 -1.22
CA ASP A 1 3.15 -18.37 -0.50
C ASP A 1 2.41 -17.03 -0.54
N LEU A 2 1.08 -17.07 -0.59
CA LEU A 2 0.25 -15.87 -0.45
C LEU A 2 0.31 -15.33 0.99
N GLY A 3 0.16 -14.01 1.10
CA GLY A 3 0.10 -13.32 2.37
C GLY A 3 1.13 -12.21 2.51
N PRO A 4 0.86 -11.25 3.39
CA PRO A 4 1.68 -10.06 3.57
C PRO A 4 3.01 -10.38 4.24
N LYS A 5 3.97 -9.48 4.07
CA LYS A 5 5.18 -9.45 4.88
C LYS A 5 4.84 -9.30 6.35
N VAL A 6 5.46 -10.15 7.18
CA VAL A 6 5.28 -10.16 8.64
C VAL A 6 6.58 -9.83 9.37
N LYS A 7 7.71 -10.39 8.92
CA LYS A 7 9.00 -10.21 9.59
C LYS A 7 10.13 -10.06 8.61
N GLU A 8 11.20 -9.43 9.04
CA GLU A 8 12.42 -9.37 8.25
C GLU A 8 12.92 -10.78 7.88
N GLY A 9 13.36 -10.93 6.62
CA GLY A 9 13.85 -12.20 6.11
C GLY A 9 12.79 -13.23 5.68
N ASP A 10 11.50 -12.95 5.80
CA ASP A 10 10.41 -13.86 5.40
C ASP A 10 10.20 -13.97 3.88
N ARG A 11 10.90 -13.16 3.10
CA ARG A 11 10.84 -13.11 1.63
C ARG A 11 9.47 -12.74 1.06
N GLN A 12 8.56 -12.24 1.91
CA GLN A 12 7.25 -11.75 1.49
C GLN A 12 7.32 -10.27 1.16
N ALA A 13 6.47 -9.84 0.24
CA ALA A 13 6.24 -8.43 -0.06
C ALA A 13 5.15 -7.85 0.87
N PRO A 14 5.19 -6.53 1.16
CA PRO A 14 4.12 -5.88 1.91
C PRO A 14 2.80 -5.90 1.15
N GLU A 15 1.69 -6.07 1.85
CA GLU A 15 0.34 -5.82 1.34
C GLU A 15 -0.31 -4.74 2.20
N GLY A 16 -1.04 -3.80 1.57
CA GLY A 16 -1.68 -2.70 2.28
C GLY A 16 -1.59 -1.36 1.57
N PHE A 17 -1.71 -0.31 2.34
CA PHE A 17 -1.74 1.09 1.86
C PHE A 17 -0.51 1.84 2.34
N TYR A 18 0.24 2.42 1.42
CA TYR A 18 1.49 3.12 1.69
C TYR A 18 1.44 4.51 1.07
N SER A 19 2.14 5.46 1.69
CA SER A 19 2.23 6.83 1.20
C SER A 19 3.69 7.16 0.90
N VAL A 20 3.95 7.56 -0.33
CA VAL A 20 5.30 7.84 -0.84
C VAL A 20 5.41 9.33 -1.13
N ASP A 21 6.46 9.97 -0.62
CA ASP A 21 6.81 11.36 -0.90
C ASP A 21 8.13 11.48 -1.67
N LYS A 22 8.53 12.70 -1.96
CA LYS A 22 9.73 12.98 -2.75
C LYS A 22 11.02 12.46 -2.07
N THR A 23 11.06 12.39 -0.74
CA THR A 23 12.26 11.90 -0.01
C THR A 23 12.43 10.39 -0.10
N SER A 24 11.37 9.67 -0.47
CA SER A 24 11.39 8.23 -0.68
C SER A 24 11.97 7.81 -2.04
N LEU A 25 12.19 8.75 -2.96
CA LEU A 25 12.69 8.49 -4.30
C LEU A 25 14.21 8.29 -4.30
N ASN A 26 14.68 7.27 -5.01
CA ASN A 26 16.10 7.01 -5.24
C ASN A 26 16.40 6.89 -6.74
N PRO A 27 16.81 7.99 -7.41
CA PRO A 27 17.16 7.97 -8.83
C PRO A 27 18.45 7.19 -9.13
N ASN A 28 19.30 7.00 -8.12
CA ASN A 28 20.61 6.35 -8.25
C ASN A 28 20.60 4.93 -7.65
N SER A 29 19.45 4.27 -7.71
CA SER A 29 19.31 2.90 -7.22
C SER A 29 20.17 1.94 -8.05
N ARG A 30 20.86 0.98 -7.38
CA ARG A 30 21.56 -0.11 -8.08
C ARG A 30 20.64 -0.96 -8.95
N TRP A 31 19.33 -0.86 -8.73
CA TRP A 31 18.27 -1.50 -9.52
C TRP A 31 17.62 -0.51 -10.50
N HIS A 32 18.41 0.32 -11.13
CA HIS A 32 18.03 1.37 -12.05
C HIS A 32 17.40 2.57 -11.34
N ARG A 33 16.14 2.51 -10.96
CA ARG A 33 15.41 3.51 -10.17
C ARG A 33 14.57 2.80 -9.12
N SER A 34 14.34 3.44 -7.97
CA SER A 34 13.48 2.88 -6.94
C SER A 34 12.83 3.95 -6.08
N PHE A 35 11.75 3.58 -5.41
CA PHE A 35 11.23 4.35 -4.28
C PHE A 35 10.84 3.42 -3.14
N ASN A 36 11.00 3.92 -1.92
CA ASN A 36 10.66 3.19 -0.70
C ASN A 36 9.15 3.32 -0.44
N LEU A 37 8.47 2.22 -0.17
CA LEU A 37 7.05 2.19 0.19
C LEU A 37 6.77 2.82 1.56
N GLY A 38 7.76 2.87 2.44
CA GLY A 38 7.55 3.30 3.83
C GLY A 38 7.01 2.18 4.72
N PHE A 39 7.29 0.91 4.38
CA PHE A 39 7.03 -0.22 5.28
C PHE A 39 8.02 -0.20 6.47
N PRO A 40 7.57 -0.51 7.71
CA PRO A 40 6.20 -0.76 8.14
C PRO A 40 5.40 0.54 8.33
N ASN A 41 4.15 0.56 7.84
CA ASN A 41 3.22 1.64 8.09
C ASN A 41 2.58 1.54 9.50
N ALA A 42 1.60 2.38 9.83
CA ALA A 42 0.96 2.35 11.15
C ALA A 42 0.23 1.02 11.43
N TYR A 43 -0.38 0.41 10.42
CA TYR A 43 -1.02 -0.89 10.55
C TYR A 43 0.00 -2.01 10.83
N ASP A 44 1.07 -2.04 10.07
CA ASP A 44 2.15 -3.03 10.23
C ASP A 44 2.77 -2.93 11.62
N LYS A 45 3.04 -1.69 12.09
CA LYS A 45 3.57 -1.42 13.43
C LYS A 45 2.61 -1.86 14.54
N ALA A 46 1.30 -1.61 14.39
CA ALA A 46 0.29 -2.05 15.35
C ALA A 46 0.24 -3.58 15.50
N LEU A 47 0.61 -4.31 14.45
CA LEU A 47 0.71 -5.78 14.44
C LEU A 47 2.10 -6.32 14.77
N GLY A 48 3.08 -5.45 15.06
CA GLY A 48 4.45 -5.85 15.35
C GLY A 48 5.22 -6.41 14.13
N ARG A 49 4.79 -6.07 12.92
CA ARG A 49 5.50 -6.47 11.70
C ARG A 49 6.84 -5.76 11.59
N THR A 50 7.86 -6.46 11.09
CA THR A 50 9.22 -5.95 10.99
C THR A 50 9.80 -6.09 9.59
N GLY A 51 10.77 -5.25 9.28
CA GLY A 51 11.47 -5.16 8.01
C GLY A 51 11.71 -3.71 7.60
N SER A 52 12.54 -3.52 6.60
CA SER A 52 12.91 -2.20 6.11
C SER A 52 13.25 -2.23 4.62
N PHE A 53 13.34 -1.07 4.00
CA PHE A 53 13.75 -0.91 2.60
C PHE A 53 12.96 -1.77 1.60
N LEU A 54 11.65 -1.88 1.80
CA LEU A 54 10.74 -2.52 0.84
C LEU A 54 10.44 -1.51 -0.26
N MET A 55 10.88 -1.81 -1.48
CA MET A 55 10.90 -0.86 -2.57
C MET A 55 10.10 -1.34 -3.78
N VAL A 56 9.65 -0.39 -4.58
CA VAL A 56 9.34 -0.59 -5.99
C VAL A 56 10.56 -0.16 -6.79
N HIS A 57 11.08 -1.02 -7.67
CA HIS A 57 12.36 -0.79 -8.35
C HIS A 57 12.41 -1.41 -9.75
N GLY A 58 13.38 -1.01 -10.53
CA GLY A 58 13.70 -1.63 -11.83
C GLY A 58 14.34 -3.01 -11.69
N GLY A 59 14.76 -3.59 -12.81
CA GLY A 59 15.25 -4.96 -12.85
C GLY A 59 14.11 -5.99 -12.78
N CYS A 60 14.46 -7.26 -12.70
CA CYS A 60 13.50 -8.37 -12.74
C CYS A 60 13.64 -9.37 -11.59
N GLY A 61 14.57 -9.14 -10.66
CA GLY A 61 14.79 -9.99 -9.49
C GLY A 61 14.48 -9.25 -8.19
N SER A 62 13.79 -9.91 -7.27
CA SER A 62 13.44 -9.33 -5.97
C SER A 62 13.36 -10.39 -4.87
N VAL A 63 13.60 -9.96 -3.63
CA VAL A 63 13.34 -10.71 -2.41
C VAL A 63 12.52 -9.82 -1.48
N GLY A 64 11.18 -9.83 -1.67
CA GLY A 64 10.24 -9.04 -0.87
C GLY A 64 10.00 -7.59 -1.34
N CYS A 65 10.69 -7.10 -2.38
CA CYS A 65 10.40 -5.85 -3.07
C CYS A 65 9.53 -6.09 -4.31
N TYR A 66 9.18 -5.02 -5.03
CA TYR A 66 8.42 -5.05 -6.28
C TYR A 66 9.33 -4.73 -7.45
N ALA A 67 9.78 -5.75 -8.18
CA ALA A 67 10.60 -5.60 -9.39
C ALA A 67 9.69 -5.35 -10.59
N MET A 68 9.80 -4.17 -11.21
CA MET A 68 8.90 -3.68 -12.26
C MET A 68 9.51 -3.72 -13.67
N THR A 69 10.71 -4.27 -13.84
CA THR A 69 11.60 -4.07 -15.00
C THR A 69 12.05 -2.61 -15.16
N ASN A 70 13.12 -2.38 -15.94
CA ASN A 70 13.62 -1.02 -16.15
C ASN A 70 12.64 -0.17 -16.95
N ALA A 71 12.02 -0.75 -17.98
CA ALA A 71 11.07 -0.02 -18.82
C ALA A 71 9.84 0.46 -18.02
N VAL A 72 9.25 -0.43 -17.22
CA VAL A 72 8.05 -0.10 -16.45
C VAL A 72 8.36 0.88 -15.31
N ILE A 73 9.50 0.72 -14.62
CA ILE A 73 9.86 1.70 -13.58
C ILE A 73 10.16 3.09 -14.15
N ASP A 74 10.63 3.20 -15.41
CA ASP A 74 10.84 4.48 -16.05
C ASP A 74 9.51 5.19 -16.34
N GLU A 75 8.49 4.47 -16.77
CA GLU A 75 7.13 5.01 -16.94
C GLU A 75 6.54 5.48 -15.61
N ILE A 76 6.61 4.63 -14.57
CA ILE A 76 6.17 4.98 -13.22
C ILE A 76 6.94 6.21 -12.72
N TRP A 77 8.25 6.24 -12.91
CA TRP A 77 9.12 7.33 -12.48
C TRP A 77 8.74 8.67 -13.11
N ALA A 78 8.50 8.67 -14.42
CA ALA A 78 8.09 9.87 -15.14
C ALA A 78 6.76 10.45 -14.60
N ILE A 79 5.81 9.59 -14.25
CA ILE A 79 4.52 9.98 -13.68
C ILE A 79 4.70 10.53 -12.25
N VAL A 80 5.36 9.77 -11.38
CA VAL A 80 5.46 10.14 -9.96
C VAL A 80 6.35 11.36 -9.74
N THR A 81 7.45 11.52 -10.49
CA THR A 81 8.30 12.71 -10.38
C THR A 81 7.56 13.96 -10.87
N ARG A 82 6.84 13.87 -11.98
CA ARG A 82 6.05 14.99 -12.47
C ARG A 82 4.96 15.41 -11.48
N ALA A 83 4.30 14.45 -10.83
CA ALA A 83 3.30 14.73 -9.79
C ALA A 83 3.95 15.42 -8.58
N LEU A 84 5.07 14.89 -8.09
CA LEU A 84 5.77 15.39 -6.89
C LEU A 84 6.57 16.68 -7.14
N ASP A 85 6.94 16.98 -8.38
CA ASP A 85 7.56 18.27 -8.76
C ASP A 85 6.52 19.39 -8.94
N GLY A 86 5.24 19.01 -9.05
CA GLY A 86 4.10 19.91 -9.03
C GLY A 86 3.61 20.20 -7.60
N ASP A 87 2.30 20.38 -7.48
CA ASP A 87 1.66 20.69 -6.20
C ASP A 87 1.40 19.46 -5.30
N GLN A 88 1.54 18.23 -5.84
CA GLN A 88 1.26 17.01 -5.12
C GLN A 88 2.42 16.66 -4.19
N LYS A 89 2.14 16.53 -2.89
CA LYS A 89 3.17 16.24 -1.90
C LYS A 89 3.52 14.75 -1.80
N ARG A 90 2.57 13.87 -2.12
CA ARG A 90 2.66 12.42 -1.95
C ARG A 90 1.79 11.71 -2.97
N PHE A 91 2.04 10.40 -3.14
CA PHE A 91 1.11 9.51 -3.80
C PHE A 91 0.89 8.24 -2.96
N GLN A 92 -0.28 7.65 -3.09
CA GLN A 92 -0.62 6.41 -2.41
C GLN A 92 -0.24 5.21 -3.28
N VAL A 93 0.35 4.20 -2.65
CA VAL A 93 0.57 2.88 -3.25
C VAL A 93 -0.33 1.89 -2.54
N GLN A 94 -1.21 1.26 -3.31
CA GLN A 94 -2.12 0.24 -2.84
C GLN A 94 -1.62 -1.12 -3.32
N VAL A 95 -1.38 -2.03 -2.40
CA VAL A 95 -0.80 -3.34 -2.70
C VAL A 95 -1.74 -4.44 -2.25
N TYR A 96 -2.11 -5.28 -3.19
CA TYR A 96 -3.06 -6.38 -3.01
C TYR A 96 -2.46 -7.71 -3.44
N PRO A 97 -2.86 -8.84 -2.81
CA PRO A 97 -2.38 -10.17 -3.20
C PRO A 97 -2.89 -10.60 -4.59
N PHE A 98 -4.06 -10.09 -4.95
CA PHE A 98 -4.76 -10.32 -6.21
C PHE A 98 -5.78 -9.19 -6.42
N ARG A 99 -6.47 -9.17 -7.56
CA ARG A 99 -7.60 -8.25 -7.77
C ARG A 99 -8.72 -8.57 -6.78
N MET A 100 -9.11 -7.60 -5.94
CA MET A 100 -9.99 -7.80 -4.77
C MET A 100 -11.48 -7.91 -5.14
N SER A 101 -11.82 -8.67 -6.19
CA SER A 101 -13.21 -9.05 -6.49
C SER A 101 -13.69 -10.14 -5.53
N GLU A 102 -15.01 -10.27 -5.36
CA GLU A 102 -15.57 -11.36 -4.55
C GLU A 102 -15.14 -12.73 -5.08
N GLU A 103 -15.22 -12.93 -6.40
CA GLU A 103 -14.82 -14.18 -7.07
C GLU A 103 -13.38 -14.59 -6.72
N ASN A 104 -12.45 -13.64 -6.70
CA ASN A 104 -11.05 -13.92 -6.39
C ASN A 104 -10.80 -14.12 -4.88
N LEU A 105 -11.63 -13.52 -4.01
CA LEU A 105 -11.50 -13.65 -2.57
C LEU A 105 -12.14 -14.93 -2.02
N ASP A 106 -13.24 -15.39 -2.64
CA ASP A 106 -14.02 -16.55 -2.18
C ASP A 106 -13.19 -17.81 -1.90
N PRO A 107 -12.23 -18.23 -2.76
CA PRO A 107 -11.41 -19.40 -2.52
C PRO A 107 -10.56 -19.32 -1.24
N TYR A 108 -10.34 -18.13 -0.73
CA TYR A 108 -9.45 -17.87 0.41
C TYR A 108 -10.18 -17.50 1.71
N ARG A 109 -11.53 -17.61 1.76
CA ARG A 109 -12.33 -17.26 2.96
C ARG A 109 -11.95 -18.05 4.21
N GLY A 110 -11.41 -19.25 4.05
CA GLY A 110 -10.93 -20.09 5.15
C GLY A 110 -9.46 -19.87 5.53
N GLU A 111 -8.74 -19.04 4.80
CA GLU A 111 -7.32 -18.81 5.03
C GLU A 111 -7.08 -17.84 6.20
N ARG A 112 -5.93 -17.99 6.85
CA ARG A 112 -5.52 -17.14 7.99
C ARG A 112 -5.52 -15.64 7.67
N TRP A 113 -5.36 -15.29 6.39
CA TRP A 113 -5.29 -13.90 5.93
C TRP A 113 -6.64 -13.33 5.48
N ALA A 114 -7.68 -14.15 5.43
CA ALA A 114 -9.01 -13.72 4.96
C ALA A 114 -9.54 -12.46 5.69
N PRO A 115 -9.44 -12.31 7.03
CA PRO A 115 -9.88 -11.10 7.70
C PRO A 115 -9.10 -9.86 7.25
N PHE A 116 -7.79 -9.98 7.08
CA PHE A 116 -6.95 -8.89 6.59
C PHE A 116 -7.27 -8.52 5.14
N TRP A 117 -7.48 -9.50 4.28
CA TRP A 117 -7.85 -9.26 2.88
C TRP A 117 -9.26 -8.66 2.74
N THR A 118 -10.17 -9.00 3.64
CA THR A 118 -11.48 -8.33 3.73
C THR A 118 -11.31 -6.84 4.07
N ASP A 119 -10.42 -6.50 4.98
CA ASP A 119 -10.10 -5.10 5.27
C ASP A 119 -9.48 -4.40 4.05
N LEU A 120 -8.54 -5.04 3.35
CA LEU A 120 -7.97 -4.47 2.13
C LEU A 120 -9.02 -4.24 1.05
N LYS A 121 -9.97 -5.17 0.92
CA LYS A 121 -11.07 -5.05 -0.05
C LYS A 121 -11.92 -3.81 0.19
N ALA A 122 -12.20 -3.44 1.44
CA ALA A 122 -12.97 -2.23 1.73
C ALA A 122 -12.31 -0.96 1.15
N GLY A 123 -11.00 -0.84 1.26
CA GLY A 123 -10.28 0.27 0.63
C GLY A 123 -10.21 0.18 -0.90
N TYR A 124 -10.06 -1.04 -1.43
CA TYR A 124 -10.12 -1.29 -2.87
C TYR A 124 -11.47 -0.88 -3.46
N ASP A 125 -12.58 -1.29 -2.85
CA ASP A 125 -13.93 -0.97 -3.32
C ASP A 125 -14.21 0.54 -3.31
N LEU A 126 -13.73 1.27 -2.29
CA LEU A 126 -13.83 2.72 -2.26
C LEU A 126 -13.07 3.36 -3.44
N PHE A 127 -11.85 2.90 -3.72
CA PHE A 127 -11.08 3.41 -4.84
C PHE A 127 -11.77 3.10 -6.18
N GLU A 128 -12.26 1.87 -6.36
CA GLU A 128 -12.96 1.49 -7.59
C GLU A 128 -14.25 2.29 -7.81
N LYS A 129 -14.95 2.62 -6.73
CA LYS A 129 -16.17 3.44 -6.77
C LYS A 129 -15.87 4.90 -7.05
N ASP A 130 -14.97 5.50 -6.27
CA ASP A 130 -14.78 6.96 -6.23
C ASP A 130 -13.70 7.43 -7.22
N ARG A 131 -12.83 6.51 -7.70
CA ARG A 131 -11.63 6.79 -8.50
C ARG A 131 -10.67 7.78 -7.83
N LEU A 132 -10.77 7.89 -6.52
CA LEU A 132 -9.92 8.70 -5.67
C LEU A 132 -9.27 7.81 -4.60
N PRO A 133 -7.97 8.00 -4.29
CA PRO A 133 -7.34 7.27 -3.21
C PRO A 133 -8.10 7.51 -1.90
N PRO A 134 -8.52 6.45 -1.16
CA PRO A 134 -9.18 6.63 0.12
C PRO A 134 -8.23 7.23 1.17
N SER A 135 -8.77 8.00 2.10
CA SER A 135 -8.03 8.32 3.32
C SER A 135 -7.98 7.08 4.22
N VAL A 136 -6.79 6.74 4.69
CA VAL A 136 -6.53 5.49 5.40
C VAL A 136 -6.04 5.78 6.81
N SER A 137 -6.67 5.16 7.79
CA SER A 137 -6.23 5.18 9.19
C SER A 137 -6.22 3.76 9.77
N VAL A 138 -5.71 3.62 10.98
CA VAL A 138 -5.70 2.36 11.72
C VAL A 138 -6.42 2.56 13.04
N CYS A 139 -7.50 1.82 13.21
CA CYS A 139 -8.31 1.80 14.41
C CYS A 139 -8.40 0.36 14.93
N GLU A 140 -8.10 0.15 16.20
CA GLU A 140 -8.17 -1.17 16.84
C GLU A 140 -7.43 -2.28 16.07
N ARG A 141 -6.25 -1.94 15.53
CA ARG A 141 -5.40 -2.85 14.72
C ARG A 141 -6.04 -3.30 13.40
N ARG A 142 -6.99 -2.55 12.89
CA ARG A 142 -7.63 -2.76 11.58
C ARG A 142 -7.52 -1.49 10.74
N TYR A 143 -7.54 -1.66 9.43
CA TYR A 143 -7.68 -0.52 8.54
C TYR A 143 -9.07 0.08 8.66
N ALA A 144 -9.13 1.40 8.67
CA ALA A 144 -10.36 2.18 8.58
C ALA A 144 -10.22 3.18 7.43
N PHE A 145 -11.29 3.33 6.65
CA PHE A 145 -11.28 4.11 5.43
C PHE A 145 -12.38 5.17 5.46
N THR A 146 -12.07 6.31 4.86
CA THR A 146 -13.04 7.30 4.45
C THR A 146 -12.84 7.62 2.97
N SER A 147 -13.92 8.04 2.27
CA SER A 147 -13.83 8.44 0.87
C SER A 147 -12.72 9.46 0.67
N GLY A 148 -11.99 9.32 -0.43
CA GLY A 148 -10.99 10.29 -0.83
C GLY A 148 -11.64 11.64 -1.16
N ALA A 149 -10.87 12.71 -1.02
CA ALA A 149 -11.28 14.04 -1.44
C ALA A 149 -10.29 14.59 -2.48
N ILE A 150 -10.76 15.40 -3.41
CA ILE A 150 -9.89 16.13 -4.34
C ILE A 150 -9.22 17.27 -3.56
N THR A 151 -8.20 16.95 -2.79
CA THR A 151 -7.37 17.94 -2.10
C THR A 151 -5.91 17.73 -2.51
N ARG A 152 -5.08 18.75 -2.36
CA ARG A 152 -3.65 18.70 -2.71
C ARG A 152 -2.83 17.71 -1.85
N ASP A 153 -3.40 17.16 -0.79
CA ASP A 153 -2.74 16.26 0.18
C ASP A 153 -3.63 15.05 0.55
N VAL A 154 -4.27 14.46 -0.45
CA VAL A 154 -5.26 13.36 -0.29
C VAL A 154 -4.64 12.07 0.24
N THR A 155 -3.34 11.94 0.09
CA THR A 155 -2.63 10.69 0.35
C THR A 155 -1.69 10.80 1.55
N GLY A 156 -2.15 11.42 2.61
CA GLY A 156 -1.41 11.49 3.88
C GLY A 156 -0.94 10.11 4.34
N PRO A 157 0.09 10.03 5.19
CA PRO A 157 0.54 8.76 5.74
C PRO A 157 -0.60 8.11 6.52
N VAL A 158 -0.62 6.78 6.50
CA VAL A 158 -1.57 6.00 7.32
C VAL A 158 -1.37 6.38 8.79
N THR A 159 -2.41 6.90 9.43
CA THR A 159 -2.36 7.36 10.82
C THR A 159 -2.91 6.31 11.78
N ALA A 160 -2.35 6.24 13.00
CA ALA A 160 -2.85 5.37 14.06
C ALA A 160 -3.96 6.08 14.87
N GLN A 161 -5.05 6.47 14.21
CA GLN A 161 -6.16 7.21 14.82
C GLN A 161 -7.50 6.67 14.30
N CYS A 162 -8.44 6.41 15.21
CA CYS A 162 -9.81 6.15 14.80
C CYS A 162 -10.42 7.47 14.29
N ALA A 163 -10.72 7.53 13.00
CA ALA A 163 -11.42 8.68 12.44
C ALA A 163 -12.86 8.73 12.97
N ALA A 164 -13.33 9.92 13.32
CA ALA A 164 -14.73 10.12 13.69
C ALA A 164 -15.60 9.72 12.48
N GLY A 165 -16.47 8.71 12.66
CA GLY A 165 -17.33 8.19 11.60
C GLY A 165 -16.69 7.14 10.68
N SER A 166 -15.51 6.58 11.00
CA SER A 166 -14.96 5.46 10.26
C SER A 166 -15.80 4.20 10.46
N ASN A 167 -16.36 3.66 9.39
CA ASN A 167 -16.92 2.32 9.40
C ASN A 167 -15.75 1.32 9.56
N THR A 168 -15.54 0.82 10.76
CA THR A 168 -14.87 -0.46 10.92
C THR A 168 -15.80 -1.50 10.31
N ALA A 169 -15.36 -2.23 9.29
CA ALA A 169 -16.15 -3.34 8.75
C ALA A 169 -16.53 -4.25 9.94
N ALA A 170 -17.84 -4.42 10.14
CA ALA A 170 -18.34 -5.21 11.24
C ALA A 170 -17.76 -6.63 11.13
N ALA A 171 -17.19 -7.12 12.23
CA ALA A 171 -16.79 -8.51 12.34
C ALA A 171 -18.06 -9.38 12.23
N PHE A 172 -18.11 -10.24 11.21
CA PHE A 172 -19.02 -11.39 11.13
C PHE A 172 -18.27 -12.67 11.43
#